data_94e2a4b607a88adec4fafa24b62c99ab
#
_entry.id   94e2a4b607a88adec4fafa24b62c99ab
#
_cell.length_a   1.000
_cell.length_b   1.000
_cell.length_c   1.000
_cell.angle_alpha   90.00
_cell.angle_beta   90.00
_cell.angle_gamma   90.00
#
_symmetry.space_group_name_H-M   'P 1'
#
loop_
_entity.id
_entity.type
_entity.pdbx_description
1 polymer ?
#
loop_
_entity_poly.entity_id
_entity_poly.type
_entity_poly.pdbx_seq_one_letter_code
_entity_poly.pdbx_strand_id
1 'polypeptide(L)'
;MRSPGYLWLCMQRDLKRGLGATWHDYVTTNRIAHWENPHRDEPVGEVPVVVLTGKDTWRICRWMLASWFHHTGRNWRVVIHDDGTLDDAVKDALRAMGDSVVIRGREQADAVMHAELAEYPHCLDYRKRHPLSIKAFDVPHFIESERYLLLDSDVLFFRRPEE
;
A
#
# COMPACT_ATOMS: atom_id res chain seq x y z
N MET A 1 4.16 1.83 22.70
CA MET A 1 3.78 0.51 23.28
C MET A 1 2.26 0.42 23.34
N ARG A 2 1.67 -0.64 22.77
CA ARG A 2 0.20 -0.84 22.83
C ARG A 2 -0.20 -1.25 24.26
N SER A 3 -1.30 -0.70 24.78
CA SER A 3 -1.76 -1.02 26.15
C SER A 3 -2.13 -2.50 26.30
N PRO A 4 -1.97 -3.12 27.49
CA PRO A 4 -2.38 -4.52 27.72
C PRO A 4 -3.85 -4.79 27.36
N GLY A 5 -4.75 -3.84 27.59
CA GLY A 5 -6.14 -3.94 27.22
C GLY A 5 -6.39 -4.00 25.71
N TYR A 6 -5.61 -3.28 24.93
CA TYR A 6 -5.67 -3.36 23.47
C TYR A 6 -5.21 -4.74 22.95
N LEU A 7 -4.13 -5.29 23.52
CA LEU A 7 -3.66 -6.63 23.15
C LEU A 7 -4.70 -7.70 23.49
N TRP A 8 -5.37 -7.58 24.61
CA TRP A 8 -6.46 -8.47 25.02
C TRP A 8 -7.64 -8.43 24.05
N LEU A 9 -8.07 -7.22 23.63
CA LEU A 9 -9.14 -7.06 22.64
C LEU A 9 -8.77 -7.66 21.27
N CYS A 10 -7.54 -7.47 20.83
CA CYS A 10 -7.04 -8.09 19.62
C CYS A 10 -7.07 -9.62 19.73
N MET A 11 -6.59 -10.18 20.84
CA MET A 11 -6.59 -11.61 21.08
C MET A 11 -8.01 -12.20 21.13
N GLN A 12 -8.96 -11.54 21.76
CA GLN A 12 -10.36 -11.97 21.77
C GLN A 12 -10.99 -11.94 20.37
N ARG A 13 -10.73 -10.89 19.59
CA ARG A 13 -11.19 -10.79 18.21
C ARG A 13 -10.64 -11.94 17.37
N ASP A 14 -9.35 -12.19 17.50
CA ASP A 14 -8.63 -13.16 16.68
C ASP A 14 -9.05 -14.61 17.07
N LEU A 15 -9.25 -14.88 18.33
CA LEU A 15 -9.80 -16.17 18.80
C LEU A 15 -11.21 -16.44 18.27
N LYS A 16 -12.05 -15.39 18.14
CA LYS A 16 -13.39 -15.54 17.53
C LYS A 16 -13.34 -15.89 16.03
N ARG A 17 -12.26 -15.52 15.33
CA ARG A 17 -12.03 -15.87 13.91
C ARG A 17 -11.51 -17.30 13.75
N GLY A 18 -11.11 -17.96 14.86
CA GLY A 18 -10.56 -19.31 14.89
C GLY A 18 -9.03 -19.35 14.85
N LEU A 19 -8.46 -20.40 15.41
CA LEU A 19 -7.00 -20.59 15.51
C LEU A 19 -6.30 -20.62 14.15
N GLY A 20 -6.94 -21.18 13.12
CA GLY A 20 -6.39 -21.23 11.76
C GLY A 20 -6.25 -19.84 11.14
N ALA A 21 -7.27 -18.97 11.27
CA ALA A 21 -7.21 -17.61 10.78
C ALA A 21 -6.16 -16.78 11.52
N THR A 22 -6.07 -16.95 12.84
CA THR A 22 -5.06 -16.28 13.67
C THR A 22 -3.65 -16.72 13.28
N TRP A 23 -3.43 -18.02 13.09
CA TRP A 23 -2.15 -18.56 12.61
C TRP A 23 -1.80 -17.98 11.23
N HIS A 24 -2.74 -17.97 10.32
CA HIS A 24 -2.56 -17.41 8.99
C HIS A 24 -2.14 -15.92 9.06
N ASP A 25 -2.85 -15.11 9.84
CA ASP A 25 -2.58 -13.68 9.96
C ASP A 25 -1.20 -13.38 10.58
N TYR A 26 -0.77 -14.15 11.58
CA TYR A 26 0.48 -13.90 12.30
C TYR A 26 1.71 -14.63 11.74
N VAL A 27 1.53 -15.78 11.14
CA VAL A 27 2.64 -16.62 10.63
C VAL A 27 2.74 -16.54 9.13
N THR A 28 1.68 -16.88 8.41
CA THR A 28 1.71 -16.97 6.95
C THR A 28 1.89 -15.59 6.31
N THR A 29 1.19 -14.57 6.83
CA THR A 29 1.28 -13.21 6.31
C THR A 29 2.67 -12.62 6.49
N ASN A 30 3.41 -13.03 7.55
CA ASN A 30 4.77 -12.57 7.79
C ASN A 30 5.84 -13.29 6.93
N ARG A 31 5.52 -14.40 6.27
CA ARG A 31 6.47 -15.09 5.36
C ARG A 31 6.94 -14.22 4.21
N ILE A 32 6.15 -13.21 3.84
CA ILE A 32 6.52 -12.21 2.83
C ILE A 32 7.66 -11.28 3.28
N ALA A 33 8.05 -11.33 4.56
CA ALA A 33 9.00 -10.35 5.13
C ALA A 33 10.37 -10.31 4.43
N HIS A 34 10.80 -11.43 3.85
CA HIS A 34 12.09 -11.57 3.17
C HIS A 34 11.95 -11.70 1.65
N TRP A 35 10.75 -11.47 1.12
CA TRP A 35 10.55 -11.51 -0.32
C TRP A 35 11.11 -10.23 -0.96
N GLU A 36 11.90 -10.39 -2.01
CA GLU A 36 12.42 -9.33 -2.84
C GLU A 36 11.93 -9.52 -4.29
N ASN A 37 11.82 -8.44 -5.04
CA ASN A 37 11.42 -8.52 -6.44
C ASN A 37 12.49 -9.28 -7.25
N PRO A 38 12.17 -10.45 -7.85
CA PRO A 38 13.13 -11.20 -8.66
C PRO A 38 13.51 -10.50 -9.96
N HIS A 39 12.79 -9.45 -10.35
CA HIS A 39 13.00 -8.66 -11.57
C HIS A 39 13.63 -7.29 -11.29
N ARG A 40 14.19 -7.07 -10.09
CA ARG A 40 14.71 -5.76 -9.68
C ARG A 40 15.85 -5.23 -10.58
N ASP A 41 16.60 -6.11 -11.20
CA ASP A 41 17.72 -5.76 -12.09
C ASP A 41 17.28 -5.47 -13.54
N GLU A 42 16.00 -5.66 -13.85
CA GLU A 42 15.41 -5.35 -15.14
C GLU A 42 15.06 -3.86 -15.26
N PRO A 43 14.99 -3.31 -16.48
CA PRO A 43 14.53 -1.93 -16.69
C PRO A 43 13.15 -1.70 -16.08
N VAL A 44 13.01 -0.56 -15.41
CA VAL A 44 11.72 -0.19 -14.78
C VAL A 44 10.71 0.20 -15.85
N GLY A 45 9.51 -0.37 -15.79
CA GLY A 45 8.43 -0.07 -16.72
C GLY A 45 7.94 1.38 -16.61
N GLU A 46 7.52 1.96 -17.73
CA GLU A 46 7.09 3.36 -17.82
C GLU A 46 5.75 3.64 -17.11
N VAL A 47 4.84 2.66 -17.13
CA VAL A 47 3.53 2.78 -16.52
C VAL A 47 3.62 2.47 -15.03
N PRO A 48 3.41 3.43 -14.13
CA PRO A 48 3.47 3.15 -12.70
C PRO A 48 2.25 2.38 -12.20
N VAL A 49 2.49 1.50 -11.25
CA VAL A 49 1.47 0.86 -10.41
C VAL A 49 1.30 1.70 -9.16
N VAL A 50 0.08 2.13 -8.89
CA VAL A 50 -0.25 2.99 -7.77
C VAL A 50 -1.10 2.23 -6.77
N VAL A 51 -0.76 2.33 -5.49
CA VAL A 51 -1.45 1.64 -4.41
C VAL A 51 -1.65 2.58 -3.24
N LEU A 52 -2.80 2.51 -2.60
CA LEU A 52 -3.05 3.15 -1.30
C LEU A 52 -2.99 2.07 -0.20
N THR A 53 -2.19 2.31 0.83
CA THR A 53 -2.11 1.39 1.98
C THR A 53 -1.87 2.13 3.30
N GLY A 54 -2.13 1.45 4.40
CA GLY A 54 -1.91 1.94 5.76
C GLY A 54 -1.54 0.80 6.71
N LYS A 55 -1.46 1.12 8.01
CA LYS A 55 -0.99 0.20 9.08
C LYS A 55 -1.72 -1.14 9.15
N ASP A 56 -2.98 -1.18 8.75
CA ASP A 56 -3.80 -2.38 8.84
C ASP A 56 -3.73 -3.25 7.58
N THR A 57 -3.29 -2.68 6.44
CA THR A 57 -3.30 -3.33 5.12
C THR A 57 -1.93 -3.53 4.49
N TRP A 58 -0.85 -2.94 5.03
CA TRP A 58 0.48 -3.00 4.41
C TRP A 58 1.03 -4.43 4.21
N ARG A 59 0.66 -5.39 5.09
CA ARG A 59 1.11 -6.77 4.93
C ARG A 59 0.47 -7.43 3.72
N ILE A 60 -0.85 -7.24 3.55
CA ILE A 60 -1.54 -7.77 2.37
C ILE A 60 -1.10 -7.02 1.10
N CYS A 61 -0.81 -5.73 1.19
CA CYS A 61 -0.20 -4.95 0.11
C CYS A 61 1.12 -5.57 -0.36
N ARG A 62 1.99 -6.04 0.55
CA ARG A 62 3.21 -6.77 0.16
C ARG A 62 2.91 -8.05 -0.61
N TRP A 63 1.92 -8.82 -0.19
CA TRP A 63 1.48 -10.02 -0.92
C TRP A 63 0.91 -9.67 -2.30
N MET A 64 0.14 -8.59 -2.39
CA MET A 64 -0.36 -8.07 -3.66
C MET A 64 0.80 -7.73 -4.59
N LEU A 65 1.75 -6.92 -4.15
CA LEU A 65 2.93 -6.53 -4.94
C LEU A 65 3.79 -7.74 -5.34
N ALA A 66 4.04 -8.67 -4.41
CA ALA A 66 4.79 -9.88 -4.72
C ALA A 66 4.10 -10.73 -5.79
N SER A 67 2.78 -10.92 -5.69
CA SER A 67 2.01 -11.65 -6.69
C SER A 67 1.98 -10.92 -8.04
N TRP A 68 1.91 -9.58 -8.02
CA TRP A 68 1.97 -8.75 -9.23
C TRP A 68 3.32 -8.91 -9.94
N PHE A 69 4.43 -8.68 -9.26
CA PHE A 69 5.76 -8.84 -9.84
C PHE A 69 6.00 -10.26 -10.36
N HIS A 70 5.62 -11.27 -9.57
CA HIS A 70 5.80 -12.67 -9.94
C HIS A 70 5.05 -13.04 -11.23
N HIS A 71 3.77 -12.66 -11.31
CA HIS A 71 2.94 -13.06 -12.45
C HIS A 71 3.12 -12.20 -13.69
N THR A 72 3.50 -10.94 -13.54
CA THR A 72 3.79 -10.09 -14.70
C THR A 72 5.19 -10.33 -15.27
N GLY A 73 6.14 -10.82 -14.45
CA GLY A 73 7.51 -11.08 -14.87
C GLY A 73 8.24 -9.81 -15.34
N ARG A 74 8.00 -8.67 -14.68
CA ARG A 74 8.58 -7.36 -15.04
C ARG A 74 8.88 -6.54 -13.81
N ASN A 75 9.87 -5.66 -13.92
CA ASN A 75 10.14 -4.64 -12.92
C ASN A 75 9.21 -3.43 -13.14
N TRP A 76 8.22 -3.27 -12.26
CA TRP A 76 7.26 -2.17 -12.33
C TRP A 76 7.67 -1.04 -11.38
N ARG A 77 7.54 0.21 -11.84
CA ARG A 77 7.55 1.35 -10.94
C ARG A 77 6.31 1.30 -10.05
N VAL A 78 6.50 1.27 -8.75
CA VAL A 78 5.39 1.23 -7.78
C VAL A 78 5.39 2.51 -6.95
N VAL A 79 4.25 3.18 -6.89
CA VAL A 79 4.02 4.35 -6.05
C VAL A 79 3.00 4.00 -4.98
N ILE A 80 3.45 3.93 -3.75
CA ILE A 80 2.59 3.64 -2.59
C ILE A 80 2.22 4.95 -1.93
N HIS A 81 0.93 5.27 -1.90
CA HIS A 81 0.40 6.35 -1.09
C HIS A 81 0.14 5.85 0.33
N ASP A 82 0.73 6.54 1.31
CA ASP A 82 0.48 6.32 2.73
C ASP A 82 -0.84 7.02 3.12
N ASP A 83 -1.74 6.31 3.77
CA ASP A 83 -2.98 6.90 4.33
C ASP A 83 -2.72 7.79 5.56
N GLY A 84 -1.46 7.93 5.97
CA GLY A 84 -1.00 8.69 7.13
C GLY A 84 -0.79 7.82 8.37
N THR A 85 -0.86 6.49 8.25
CA THR A 85 -0.76 5.59 9.40
C THR A 85 0.47 4.68 9.37
N LEU A 86 1.27 4.71 8.30
CA LEU A 86 2.51 3.93 8.19
C LEU A 86 3.61 4.54 9.07
N ASP A 87 4.23 3.71 9.90
CA ASP A 87 5.47 4.06 10.58
C ASP A 87 6.71 3.83 9.68
N ASP A 88 7.86 4.34 10.09
CA ASP A 88 9.08 4.27 9.30
C ASP A 88 9.55 2.82 9.08
N ALA A 89 9.41 1.95 10.06
CA ALA A 89 9.77 0.54 9.93
C ALA A 89 8.94 -0.18 8.87
N VAL A 90 7.65 0.16 8.77
CA VAL A 90 6.76 -0.37 7.72
C VAL A 90 7.12 0.22 6.36
N LYS A 91 7.42 1.53 6.29
CA LYS A 91 7.87 2.17 5.04
C LYS A 91 9.14 1.53 4.51
N ASP A 92 10.11 1.24 5.39
CA ASP A 92 11.36 0.57 5.02
C ASP A 92 11.11 -0.88 4.57
N ALA A 93 10.22 -1.60 5.23
CA ALA A 93 9.81 -2.94 4.81
C ALA A 93 9.13 -2.97 3.43
N LEU A 94 8.41 -1.92 3.07
CA LEU A 94 7.80 -1.78 1.74
C LEU A 94 8.86 -1.41 0.69
N ARG A 95 9.77 -0.48 0.97
CA ARG A 95 10.88 -0.12 0.08
C ARG A 95 11.81 -1.30 -0.20
N ALA A 96 12.04 -2.16 0.79
CA ALA A 96 12.87 -3.36 0.64
C ALA A 96 12.33 -4.38 -0.39
N MET A 97 11.11 -4.21 -0.89
CA MET A 97 10.56 -5.07 -1.94
C MET A 97 11.18 -4.83 -3.32
N GLY A 98 11.79 -3.67 -3.56
CA GLY A 98 12.48 -3.36 -4.80
C GLY A 98 12.81 -1.87 -4.91
N ASP A 99 13.88 -1.55 -5.63
CA ASP A 99 14.38 -0.18 -5.81
C ASP A 99 13.39 0.71 -6.57
N SER A 100 12.46 0.11 -7.29
CA SER A 100 11.39 0.78 -8.02
C SER A 100 10.17 1.15 -7.15
N VAL A 101 10.19 0.80 -5.85
CA VAL A 101 9.10 1.08 -4.91
C VAL A 101 9.33 2.43 -4.22
N VAL A 102 8.44 3.38 -4.48
CA VAL A 102 8.47 4.73 -3.91
C VAL A 102 7.28 4.92 -2.98
N ILE A 103 7.49 5.54 -1.83
CA ILE A 103 6.41 5.84 -0.88
C ILE A 103 6.19 7.34 -0.85
N ARG A 104 4.94 7.74 -1.10
CA ARG A 104 4.47 9.10 -0.92
C ARG A 104 3.81 9.23 0.45
N GLY A 105 4.50 9.93 1.33
CA GLY A 105 4.02 10.18 2.69
C GLY A 105 2.81 11.10 2.70
N ARG A 106 1.86 10.85 3.60
CA ARG A 106 0.64 11.64 3.75
C ARG A 106 0.93 13.09 4.09
N GLU A 107 1.86 13.36 4.99
CA GLU A 107 2.20 14.71 5.43
C GLU A 107 2.72 15.59 4.28
N GLN A 108 3.60 15.03 3.44
CA GLN A 108 4.12 15.73 2.26
C GLN A 108 3.01 15.99 1.23
N ALA A 109 2.13 15.01 1.04
CA ALA A 109 0.99 15.16 0.14
C ALA A 109 -0.02 16.19 0.67
N ASP A 110 -0.25 16.26 1.98
CA ASP A 110 -1.14 17.23 2.60
C ASP A 110 -0.69 18.68 2.36
N ALA A 111 0.61 18.95 2.47
CA ALA A 111 1.15 20.29 2.23
C ALA A 111 0.84 20.79 0.82
N VAL A 112 0.95 19.93 -0.19
CA VAL A 112 0.65 20.27 -1.59
C VAL A 112 -0.85 20.35 -1.81
N MET A 113 -1.60 19.31 -1.41
CA MET A 113 -3.03 19.22 -1.70
C MET A 113 -3.89 20.25 -0.96
N HIS A 114 -3.40 20.81 0.15
CA HIS A 114 -4.06 21.95 0.80
C HIS A 114 -4.04 23.20 -0.08
N ALA A 115 -2.96 23.45 -0.80
CA ALA A 115 -2.87 24.56 -1.75
C ALA A 115 -3.72 24.30 -3.00
N GLU A 116 -3.61 23.11 -3.57
CA GLU A 116 -4.35 22.71 -4.77
C GLU A 116 -5.88 22.73 -4.59
N LEU A 117 -6.36 22.32 -3.41
CA LEU A 117 -7.78 22.26 -3.11
C LEU A 117 -8.29 23.50 -2.34
N ALA A 118 -7.51 24.57 -2.23
CA ALA A 118 -7.88 25.75 -1.46
C ALA A 118 -9.20 26.39 -1.94
N GLU A 119 -9.42 26.43 -3.25
CA GLU A 119 -10.65 26.95 -3.87
C GLU A 119 -11.84 25.98 -3.83
N TYR A 120 -11.60 24.74 -3.37
CA TYR A 120 -12.60 23.66 -3.30
C TYR A 120 -12.78 23.14 -1.86
N PRO A 121 -13.38 23.94 -0.95
CA PRO A 121 -13.41 23.62 0.48
C PRO A 121 -14.13 22.29 0.80
N HIS A 122 -15.14 21.92 0.02
CA HIS A 122 -15.83 20.64 0.20
C HIS A 122 -14.94 19.43 -0.21
N CYS A 123 -14.14 19.57 -1.26
CA CYS A 123 -13.18 18.56 -1.67
C CYS A 123 -12.07 18.38 -0.61
N LEU A 124 -11.57 19.51 -0.09
CA LEU A 124 -10.56 19.52 0.96
C LEU A 124 -11.07 18.87 2.25
N ASP A 125 -12.30 19.20 2.67
CA ASP A 125 -12.94 18.60 3.84
C ASP A 125 -13.19 17.07 3.64
N TYR A 126 -13.67 16.67 2.47
CA TYR A 126 -13.84 15.25 2.12
C TYR A 126 -12.50 14.51 2.17
N ARG A 127 -11.43 15.09 1.58
CA ARG A 127 -10.09 14.52 1.60
C ARG A 127 -9.55 14.33 3.01
N LYS A 128 -9.83 15.25 3.93
CA LYS A 128 -9.40 15.14 5.34
C LYS A 128 -10.11 14.02 6.09
N ARG A 129 -11.38 13.77 5.80
CA ARG A 129 -12.20 12.81 6.53
C ARG A 129 -12.15 11.38 5.99
N HIS A 130 -11.84 11.22 4.71
CA HIS A 130 -11.94 9.94 4.03
C HIS A 130 -10.60 9.52 3.40
N PRO A 131 -9.85 8.56 3.98
CA PRO A 131 -8.56 8.13 3.42
C PRO A 131 -8.64 7.67 1.96
N LEU A 132 -9.76 7.06 1.55
CA LEU A 132 -9.95 6.63 0.14
C LEU A 132 -10.00 7.81 -0.85
N SER A 133 -10.24 9.03 -0.39
CA SER A 133 -10.21 10.23 -1.23
C SER A 133 -8.83 10.52 -1.83
N ILE A 134 -7.76 9.96 -1.25
CA ILE A 134 -6.41 9.98 -1.82
C ILE A 134 -6.40 9.42 -3.24
N LYS A 135 -7.17 8.37 -3.50
CA LYS A 135 -7.30 7.79 -4.85
C LYS A 135 -7.89 8.77 -5.86
N ALA A 136 -8.79 9.65 -5.41
CA ALA A 136 -9.47 10.60 -6.27
C ALA A 136 -8.69 11.91 -6.48
N PHE A 137 -7.98 12.39 -5.46
CA PHE A 137 -7.31 13.70 -5.49
C PHE A 137 -5.80 13.60 -5.60
N ASP A 138 -5.16 12.79 -4.75
CA ASP A 138 -3.70 12.72 -4.67
C ASP A 138 -3.13 11.93 -5.85
N VAL A 139 -3.71 10.78 -6.17
CA VAL A 139 -3.17 9.92 -7.22
C VAL A 139 -3.10 10.66 -8.55
N PRO A 140 -4.17 11.27 -9.09
CA PRO A 140 -4.09 12.02 -10.34
C PRO A 140 -3.13 13.20 -10.29
N HIS A 141 -3.02 13.88 -9.14
CA HIS A 141 -2.17 15.06 -8.98
C HIS A 141 -0.67 14.69 -8.99
N PHE A 142 -0.29 13.59 -8.35
CA PHE A 142 1.12 13.23 -8.16
C PHE A 142 1.68 12.25 -9.20
N ILE A 143 0.85 11.75 -10.11
CA ILE A 143 1.31 10.89 -11.21
C ILE A 143 1.71 11.76 -12.40
N GLU A 144 2.98 11.67 -12.80
CA GLU A 144 3.53 12.39 -13.95
C GLU A 144 3.30 11.66 -15.28
N SER A 145 2.83 10.41 -15.23
CA SER A 145 2.59 9.57 -16.40
C SER A 145 1.17 9.75 -16.94
N GLU A 146 0.99 9.75 -18.26
CA GLU A 146 -0.32 9.80 -18.89
C GLU A 146 -1.22 8.60 -18.55
N ARG A 147 -0.60 7.48 -18.16
CA ARG A 147 -1.30 6.24 -17.78
C ARG A 147 -0.71 5.67 -16.50
N TYR A 148 -1.55 5.11 -15.68
CA TYR A 148 -1.15 4.37 -14.48
C TYR A 148 -2.12 3.22 -14.19
N LEU A 149 -1.68 2.24 -13.44
CA LEU A 149 -2.52 1.17 -12.91
C LEU A 149 -2.80 1.46 -11.44
N LEU A 150 -4.06 1.70 -11.09
CA LEU A 150 -4.48 1.84 -9.69
C LEU A 150 -4.94 0.47 -9.20
N LEU A 151 -4.19 -0.11 -8.27
CA LEU A 151 -4.51 -1.39 -7.65
C LEU A 151 -4.92 -1.23 -6.20
N ASP A 152 -5.89 -2.01 -5.77
CA ASP A 152 -6.23 -2.12 -4.35
C ASP A 152 -5.20 -2.98 -3.63
N SER A 153 -4.88 -2.63 -2.39
CA SER A 153 -3.84 -3.28 -1.59
C SER A 153 -4.15 -4.74 -1.23
N ASP A 154 -5.37 -5.20 -1.43
CA ASP A 154 -5.87 -6.54 -1.08
C ASP A 154 -6.18 -7.44 -2.30
N VAL A 155 -5.83 -7.01 -3.50
CA VAL A 155 -5.94 -7.81 -4.73
C VAL A 155 -4.75 -8.76 -4.85
N LEU A 156 -4.99 -10.05 -5.10
CA LEU A 156 -3.95 -11.04 -5.35
C LEU A 156 -4.04 -11.57 -6.78
N PHE A 157 -2.89 -11.71 -7.42
CA PHE A 157 -2.76 -12.25 -8.76
C PHE A 157 -2.35 -13.72 -8.68
N PHE A 158 -3.05 -14.60 -9.38
CA PHE A 158 -2.81 -16.04 -9.42
C PHE A 158 -2.36 -16.53 -10.80
N ARG A 159 -2.39 -15.65 -11.79
CA ARG A 159 -1.92 -15.88 -13.15
C ARG A 159 -1.55 -14.54 -13.78
N ARG A 160 -0.84 -14.60 -14.92
CA ARG A 160 -0.54 -13.41 -15.70
C ARG A 160 -1.84 -12.74 -16.13
N PRO A 161 -2.02 -11.42 -15.91
CA PRO A 161 -3.15 -10.67 -16.46
C PRO A 161 -3.11 -10.77 -17.99
N GLU A 162 -4.27 -11.05 -18.59
CA GLU A 162 -4.44 -10.99 -20.03
C GLU A 162 -4.69 -9.54 -20.43
N GLU A 163 -4.04 -9.10 -21.51
CA GLU A 163 -4.23 -7.75 -22.07
C GLU A 163 -5.57 -7.64 -22.77
#